data_c509f1e34feaf0a02ddaa0941c5346e1
#
_entry.id   c509f1e34feaf0a02ddaa0941c5346e1
#
_cell.length_a   1.000
_cell.length_b   1.000
_cell.length_c   1.000
_cell.angle_alpha   90.00
_cell.angle_beta   90.00
_cell.angle_gamma   90.00
#
_symmetry.space_group_name_H-M   'P 1'
#
loop_
_entity.id
_entity.type
_entity.pdbx_description
1 polymer ?
#
loop_
_entity_poly.entity_id
_entity_poly.type
_entity_poly.pdbx_seq_one_letter_code
_entity_poly.pdbx_strand_id
1 'polypeptide(L)'
;MTSSRHWLALCMGSALLSAALLALHVPAAVLLGCMVCAIAVAVRGTTLAVPRTLFGWGQGLLGCLMAHSLQPQHLGTVVQSWPVFLGATLLLIAASTGLGWWLTRRQVMPGTTALWGMAPGAATAMVVMSESFGADVRLVAFMQYTRVVVVTLVAALVTRAVVGPLPDSASAIPWWPPTAPQALALTAALVLGGHALAQRLN
;
A
#
# COMPACT_ATOMS: atom_id res chain seq x y z
N MET A 1 -30.15 3.61 1.09
CA MET A 1 -29.92 4.20 -0.26
C MET A 1 -28.75 5.22 -0.28
N THR A 2 -28.24 5.69 0.82
CA THR A 2 -27.10 6.63 0.90
C THR A 2 -25.74 5.97 0.61
N SER A 3 -25.57 4.69 0.91
CA SER A 3 -24.30 3.96 0.73
C SER A 3 -23.89 3.84 -0.75
N SER A 4 -24.80 3.56 -1.66
CA SER A 4 -24.48 3.36 -3.09
C SER A 4 -23.99 4.65 -3.77
N ARG A 5 -24.52 5.81 -3.39
CA ARG A 5 -24.09 7.11 -3.93
C ARG A 5 -22.66 7.47 -3.48
N HIS A 6 -22.29 7.13 -2.25
CA HIS A 6 -20.93 7.34 -1.74
C HIS A 6 -19.92 6.40 -2.40
N TRP A 7 -20.31 5.14 -2.69
CA TRP A 7 -19.49 4.22 -3.45
C TRP A 7 -19.26 4.68 -4.88
N LEU A 8 -20.31 5.16 -5.56
CA LEU A 8 -20.19 5.74 -6.90
C LEU A 8 -19.29 6.98 -6.89
N ALA A 9 -19.48 7.89 -5.95
CA ALA A 9 -18.64 9.08 -5.81
C ALA A 9 -17.17 8.72 -5.57
N LEU A 10 -16.90 7.69 -4.75
CA LEU A 10 -15.55 7.20 -4.49
C LEU A 10 -14.94 6.59 -5.76
N CYS A 11 -15.67 5.72 -6.47
CA CYS A 11 -15.16 5.11 -7.71
C CYS A 11 -14.90 6.16 -8.81
N MET A 12 -15.86 7.06 -9.04
CA MET A 12 -15.69 8.14 -10.03
C MET A 12 -14.56 9.10 -9.66
N GLY A 13 -14.52 9.53 -8.41
CA GLY A 13 -13.46 10.41 -7.91
C GLY A 13 -12.08 9.76 -8.00
N SER A 14 -11.96 8.49 -7.64
CA SER A 14 -10.73 7.72 -7.78
C SER A 14 -10.29 7.58 -9.23
N ALA A 15 -11.22 7.28 -10.14
CA ALA A 15 -10.93 7.16 -11.56
C ALA A 15 -10.46 8.49 -12.16
N LEU A 16 -11.16 9.59 -11.88
CA LEU A 16 -10.80 10.92 -12.36
C LEU A 16 -9.44 11.37 -11.83
N LEU A 17 -9.21 11.21 -10.52
CA LEU A 17 -7.95 11.62 -9.91
C LEU A 17 -6.79 10.75 -10.40
N SER A 18 -6.99 9.45 -10.55
CA SER A 18 -5.99 8.55 -11.12
C SER A 18 -5.68 8.91 -12.58
N ALA A 19 -6.68 9.21 -13.39
CA ALA A 19 -6.50 9.65 -14.78
C ALA A 19 -5.72 10.98 -14.85
N ALA A 20 -6.04 11.94 -13.99
CA ALA A 20 -5.31 13.21 -13.91
C ALA A 20 -3.84 13.00 -13.52
N LEU A 21 -3.57 12.15 -12.52
CA LEU A 21 -2.21 11.83 -12.09
C LEU A 21 -1.43 11.03 -13.16
N LEU A 22 -2.11 10.17 -13.91
CA LEU A 22 -1.53 9.47 -15.06
C LEU A 22 -1.14 10.46 -16.17
N ALA A 23 -2.00 11.43 -16.48
CA ALA A 23 -1.70 12.49 -17.45
C ALA A 23 -0.51 13.34 -17.02
N LEU A 24 -0.26 13.49 -15.73
CA LEU A 24 0.91 14.17 -15.17
C LEU A 24 2.15 13.25 -15.07
N HIS A 25 2.07 12.02 -15.58
CA HIS A 25 3.14 11.01 -15.54
C HIS A 25 3.66 10.75 -14.12
N VAL A 26 2.77 10.81 -13.12
CA VAL A 26 3.11 10.48 -11.73
C VAL A 26 3.17 8.96 -11.57
N PRO A 27 4.29 8.36 -11.13
CA PRO A 27 4.36 6.93 -10.87
C PRO A 27 3.40 6.55 -9.72
N ALA A 28 2.85 5.34 -9.80
CA ALA A 28 1.82 4.86 -8.90
C ALA A 28 0.54 5.73 -8.85
N ALA A 29 0.24 6.45 -9.94
CA ALA A 29 -0.89 7.37 -10.06
C ALA A 29 -2.24 6.74 -9.65
N VAL A 30 -2.48 5.50 -10.02
CA VAL A 30 -3.72 4.77 -9.68
C VAL A 30 -3.83 4.57 -8.16
N LEU A 31 -2.74 4.16 -7.51
CA LEU A 31 -2.71 3.95 -6.07
C LEU A 31 -2.90 5.27 -5.30
N LEU A 32 -2.18 6.32 -5.71
CA LEU A 32 -2.30 7.65 -5.09
C LEU A 32 -3.69 8.24 -5.30
N GLY A 33 -4.25 8.13 -6.50
CA GLY A 33 -5.58 8.64 -6.81
C GLY A 33 -6.68 8.00 -5.98
N CYS A 34 -6.66 6.67 -5.88
CA CYS A 34 -7.60 5.92 -5.03
C CYS A 34 -7.44 6.27 -3.55
N MET A 35 -6.21 6.39 -3.06
CA MET A 35 -5.92 6.66 -1.66
C MET A 35 -6.35 8.08 -1.26
N VAL A 36 -6.00 9.09 -2.04
CA VAL A 36 -6.38 10.49 -1.77
C VAL A 36 -7.90 10.65 -1.81
N CYS A 37 -8.56 10.03 -2.80
CA CYS A 37 -10.02 10.06 -2.89
C CYS A 37 -10.68 9.37 -1.68
N ALA A 38 -10.16 8.21 -1.26
CA ALA A 38 -10.67 7.50 -0.08
C ALA A 38 -10.50 8.32 1.20
N ILE A 39 -9.36 8.98 1.39
CA ILE A 39 -9.11 9.88 2.52
C ILE A 39 -10.10 11.07 2.49
N ALA A 40 -10.29 11.70 1.34
CA ALA A 40 -11.20 12.83 1.20
C ALA A 40 -12.66 12.47 1.53
N VAL A 41 -13.09 11.26 1.15
CA VAL A 41 -14.41 10.73 1.48
C VAL A 41 -14.52 10.40 2.98
N ALA A 42 -13.48 9.82 3.56
CA ALA A 42 -13.44 9.49 4.99
C ALA A 42 -13.46 10.74 5.89
N VAL A 43 -12.72 11.79 5.52
CA VAL A 43 -12.71 13.07 6.26
C VAL A 43 -14.07 13.76 6.24
N ARG A 44 -14.90 13.53 5.21
CA ARG A 44 -16.27 14.03 5.14
C ARG A 44 -17.26 13.25 6.06
N GLY A 45 -16.76 12.35 6.89
CA GLY A 45 -17.56 11.61 7.87
C GLY A 45 -18.33 10.42 7.31
N THR A 46 -18.05 10.00 6.09
CA THR A 46 -18.67 8.80 5.51
C THR A 46 -17.90 7.55 5.93
N THR A 47 -18.51 6.73 6.76
CA THR A 47 -17.98 5.40 7.13
C THR A 47 -18.36 4.38 6.06
N LEU A 48 -17.48 4.15 5.11
CA LEU A 48 -17.62 3.06 4.14
C LEU A 48 -16.94 1.82 4.70
N ALA A 49 -17.72 0.87 5.17
CA ALA A 49 -17.19 -0.42 5.60
C ALA A 49 -17.01 -1.34 4.38
N VAL A 50 -15.79 -1.76 4.13
CA VAL A 50 -15.49 -2.79 3.12
C VAL A 50 -15.74 -4.15 3.75
N PRO A 51 -16.55 -5.03 3.13
CA PRO A 51 -16.74 -6.40 3.61
C PRO A 51 -15.39 -7.13 3.71
N ARG A 52 -15.18 -7.86 4.81
CA ARG A 52 -13.92 -8.58 5.06
C ARG A 52 -13.54 -9.54 3.93
N THR A 53 -14.54 -10.14 3.30
CA THR A 53 -14.34 -11.02 2.14
C THR A 53 -13.74 -10.28 0.94
N LEU A 54 -14.30 -9.12 0.55
CA LEU A 54 -13.75 -8.31 -0.55
C LEU A 54 -12.35 -7.79 -0.24
N PHE A 55 -12.08 -7.42 1.00
CA PHE A 55 -10.75 -7.03 1.45
C PHE A 55 -9.75 -8.19 1.29
N GLY A 56 -10.13 -9.42 1.72
CA GLY A 56 -9.30 -10.61 1.57
C GLY A 56 -8.99 -10.94 0.11
N TRP A 57 -9.97 -10.83 -0.79
CA TRP A 57 -9.77 -11.01 -2.23
C TRP A 57 -8.81 -9.97 -2.82
N GLY A 58 -8.95 -8.72 -2.43
CA GLY A 58 -8.02 -7.64 -2.83
C GLY A 58 -6.59 -7.91 -2.38
N GLN A 59 -6.40 -8.36 -1.15
CA GLN A 59 -5.08 -8.74 -0.62
C GLN A 59 -4.48 -9.94 -1.37
N GLY A 60 -5.28 -10.94 -1.69
CA GLY A 60 -4.84 -12.09 -2.48
C GLY A 60 -4.38 -11.68 -3.88
N LEU A 61 -5.14 -10.81 -4.54
CA LEU A 61 -4.78 -10.28 -5.87
C LEU A 61 -3.48 -9.47 -5.82
N LEU A 62 -3.33 -8.59 -4.82
CA LEU A 62 -2.09 -7.83 -4.63
C LEU A 62 -0.89 -8.76 -4.36
N GLY A 63 -1.08 -9.83 -3.58
CA GLY A 63 -0.05 -10.83 -3.36
C GLY A 63 0.39 -11.51 -4.65
N CYS A 64 -0.53 -11.89 -5.52
CA CYS A 64 -0.23 -12.48 -6.84
C CYS A 64 0.50 -11.49 -7.75
N LEU A 65 0.09 -10.22 -7.77
CA LEU A 65 0.78 -9.18 -8.55
C LEU A 65 2.22 -8.96 -8.07
N MET A 66 2.43 -8.94 -6.75
CA MET A 66 3.78 -8.83 -6.17
C MET A 66 4.62 -10.07 -6.49
N ALA A 67 4.06 -11.27 -6.40
CA ALA A 67 4.76 -12.51 -6.77
C ALA A 67 5.15 -12.53 -8.25
N HIS A 68 4.27 -12.05 -9.13
CA HIS A 68 4.56 -11.96 -10.57
C HIS A 68 5.68 -10.96 -10.88
N SER A 69 5.85 -9.90 -10.08
CA SER A 69 6.94 -8.94 -10.26
C SER A 69 8.32 -9.50 -9.85
N LEU A 70 8.34 -10.57 -9.04
CA LEU A 70 9.55 -11.26 -8.63
C LEU A 70 10.04 -12.18 -9.74
N GLN A 71 10.85 -11.65 -10.67
CA GLN A 71 11.46 -12.45 -11.71
C GLN A 71 12.58 -13.34 -11.15
N PRO A 72 12.70 -14.61 -11.57
CA PRO A 72 13.74 -15.53 -11.09
C PRO A 72 15.16 -14.99 -11.25
N GLN A 73 15.38 -14.14 -12.26
CA GLN A 73 16.68 -13.51 -12.54
C GLN A 73 17.12 -12.57 -11.40
N HIS A 74 16.17 -11.93 -10.70
CA HIS A 74 16.46 -11.04 -9.57
C HIS A 74 16.75 -11.80 -8.28
N LEU A 75 16.27 -13.05 -8.16
CA LEU A 75 16.53 -13.89 -6.99
C LEU A 75 18.01 -14.18 -6.78
N GLY A 76 18.75 -14.41 -7.86
CA GLY A 76 20.21 -14.59 -7.82
C GLY A 76 20.93 -13.38 -7.22
N THR A 77 20.57 -12.17 -7.66
CA THR A 77 21.14 -10.93 -7.15
C THR A 77 20.78 -10.70 -5.68
N VAL A 78 19.53 -10.99 -5.30
CA VAL A 78 19.08 -10.86 -3.90
C VAL A 78 19.85 -11.83 -3.00
N VAL A 79 20.04 -13.09 -3.45
CA VAL A 79 20.80 -14.09 -2.68
C VAL A 79 22.27 -13.72 -2.58
N GLN A 80 22.88 -13.15 -3.62
CA GLN A 80 24.28 -12.69 -3.54
C GLN A 80 24.47 -11.47 -2.65
N SER A 81 23.49 -10.57 -2.62
CA SER A 81 23.55 -9.31 -1.87
C SER A 81 22.72 -9.34 -0.59
N TRP A 82 22.39 -10.54 -0.08
CA TRP A 82 21.55 -10.68 1.12
C TRP A 82 22.02 -9.85 2.34
N PRO A 83 23.35 -9.67 2.61
CA PRO A 83 23.77 -8.90 3.76
C PRO A 83 23.42 -7.42 3.63
N VAL A 84 23.45 -6.88 2.40
CA VAL A 84 23.08 -5.48 2.11
C VAL A 84 21.57 -5.28 2.33
N PHE A 85 20.74 -6.21 1.81
CA PHE A 85 19.29 -6.15 2.00
C PHE A 85 18.90 -6.31 3.47
N LEU A 86 19.52 -7.27 4.17
CA LEU A 86 19.27 -7.47 5.59
C LEU A 86 19.73 -6.26 6.41
N GLY A 87 20.93 -5.76 6.15
CA GLY A 87 21.48 -4.58 6.82
C GLY A 87 20.63 -3.34 6.62
N ALA A 88 20.20 -3.06 5.40
CA ALA A 88 19.33 -1.93 5.09
C ALA A 88 17.95 -2.07 5.79
N THR A 89 17.39 -3.27 5.82
CA THR A 89 16.10 -3.54 6.48
C THR A 89 16.22 -3.36 7.99
N LEU A 90 17.26 -3.91 8.61
CA LEU A 90 17.50 -3.76 10.05
C LEU A 90 17.77 -2.31 10.43
N LEU A 91 18.54 -1.59 9.61
CA LEU A 91 18.79 -0.16 9.82
C LEU A 91 17.48 0.65 9.75
N LEU A 92 16.62 0.36 8.77
CA LEU A 92 15.31 1.00 8.64
C LEU A 92 14.44 0.74 9.87
N ILE A 93 14.36 -0.51 10.32
CA ILE A 93 13.58 -0.89 11.51
C ILE A 93 14.14 -0.19 12.75
N ALA A 94 15.45 -0.24 12.94
CA ALA A 94 16.12 0.39 14.09
C ALA A 94 15.91 1.91 14.10
N ALA A 95 16.08 2.57 12.95
CA ALA A 95 15.89 4.01 12.83
C ALA A 95 14.43 4.41 13.10
N SER A 96 13.47 3.69 12.49
CA SER A 96 12.03 3.97 12.68
C SER A 96 11.59 3.73 14.11
N THR A 97 12.01 2.62 14.71
CA THR A 97 11.67 2.27 16.11
C THR A 97 12.36 3.23 17.09
N GLY A 98 13.63 3.55 16.84
CA GLY A 98 14.38 4.50 17.64
C GLY A 98 13.76 5.89 17.62
N LEU A 99 13.35 6.37 16.44
CA LEU A 99 12.68 7.65 16.30
C LEU A 99 11.29 7.64 16.98
N GLY A 100 10.53 6.57 16.80
CA GLY A 100 9.23 6.38 17.48
C GLY A 100 9.37 6.37 19.00
N TRP A 101 10.37 5.65 19.52
CA TRP A 101 10.68 5.63 20.95
C TRP A 101 11.11 7.00 21.47
N TRP A 102 11.96 7.71 20.74
CA TRP A 102 12.40 9.05 21.11
C TRP A 102 11.25 10.06 21.18
N LEU A 103 10.33 10.04 20.18
CA LEU A 103 9.13 10.88 20.16
C LEU A 103 8.18 10.54 21.32
N THR A 104 8.00 9.26 21.61
CA THR A 104 7.19 8.79 22.75
C THR A 104 7.80 9.28 24.06
N ARG A 105 9.11 9.18 24.21
CA ARG A 105 9.81 9.63 25.43
C ARG A 105 9.75 11.15 25.62
N ARG A 106 9.70 11.91 24.53
CA ARG A 106 9.52 13.37 24.53
C ARG A 106 8.06 13.79 24.71
N GLN A 107 7.15 12.84 24.82
CA GLN A 107 5.71 13.10 24.98
C GLN A 107 5.13 14.04 23.92
N VAL A 108 5.66 13.95 22.66
CA VAL A 108 5.19 14.75 21.54
C VAL A 108 3.79 14.32 21.13
N MET A 109 3.46 13.04 21.34
CA MET A 109 2.15 12.44 21.05
C MET A 109 1.65 11.63 22.25
N PRO A 110 0.34 11.49 22.40
CA PRO A 110 -0.24 10.77 23.55
C PRO A 110 0.10 9.27 23.50
N GLY A 111 0.52 8.73 24.63
CA GLY A 111 0.77 7.30 24.83
C GLY A 111 1.82 6.71 23.90
N THR A 112 1.50 5.56 23.32
CA THR A 112 2.37 4.80 22.39
C THR A 112 2.16 5.17 20.91
N THR A 113 1.40 6.21 20.62
CA THR A 113 0.98 6.61 19.26
C THR A 113 2.16 6.81 18.32
N ALA A 114 3.22 7.49 18.77
CA ALA A 114 4.40 7.73 17.96
C ALA A 114 5.12 6.42 17.59
N LEU A 115 5.19 5.46 18.51
CA LEU A 115 5.84 4.17 18.26
C LEU A 115 5.10 3.39 17.16
N TRP A 116 3.77 3.29 17.27
CA TRP A 116 2.95 2.60 16.28
C TRP A 116 2.89 3.33 14.94
N GLY A 117 2.86 4.65 14.96
CA GLY A 117 2.84 5.47 13.73
C GLY A 117 4.13 5.40 12.93
N MET A 118 5.28 5.27 13.62
CA MET A 118 6.60 5.19 12.98
C MET A 118 7.01 3.75 12.63
N ALA A 119 6.41 2.73 13.22
CA ALA A 119 6.75 1.34 12.96
C ALA A 119 6.57 0.98 11.47
N PRO A 120 7.60 0.44 10.81
CA PRO A 120 7.49 -0.02 9.43
C PRO A 120 6.71 -1.35 9.41
N GLY A 121 5.54 -1.34 8.78
CA GLY A 121 4.71 -2.53 8.69
C GLY A 121 3.46 -2.32 7.83
N ALA A 122 2.60 -3.35 7.76
CA ALA A 122 1.30 -3.25 7.11
C ALA A 122 0.45 -2.21 7.86
N ALA A 123 0.13 -1.10 7.19
CA ALA A 123 -0.57 0.04 7.80
C ALA A 123 -1.87 -0.38 8.50
N THR A 124 -2.65 -1.26 7.88
CA THR A 124 -3.91 -1.78 8.46
C THR A 124 -3.69 -2.58 9.73
N ALA A 125 -2.66 -3.45 9.77
CA ALA A 125 -2.35 -4.24 10.97
C ALA A 125 -1.86 -3.34 12.11
N MET A 126 -0.99 -2.37 11.81
CA MET A 126 -0.48 -1.42 12.80
C MET A 126 -1.59 -0.55 13.40
N VAL A 127 -2.55 -0.11 12.58
CA VAL A 127 -3.71 0.67 13.02
C VAL A 127 -4.60 -0.15 13.96
N VAL A 128 -4.92 -1.40 13.59
CA VAL A 128 -5.76 -2.28 14.44
C VAL A 128 -5.05 -2.63 15.74
N MET A 129 -3.77 -2.98 15.70
CA MET A 129 -3.00 -3.30 16.90
C MET A 129 -2.83 -2.10 17.82
N SER A 130 -2.68 -0.89 17.28
CA SER A 130 -2.48 0.33 18.06
C SER A 130 -3.65 0.62 19.00
N GLU A 131 -4.88 0.25 18.63
CA GLU A 131 -6.06 0.37 19.45
C GLU A 131 -5.95 -0.44 20.77
N SER A 132 -5.44 -1.67 20.67
CA SER A 132 -5.25 -2.57 21.82
C SER A 132 -4.20 -2.07 22.80
N PHE A 133 -3.31 -1.18 22.38
CA PHE A 133 -2.24 -0.61 23.21
C PHE A 133 -2.50 0.85 23.62
N GLY A 134 -3.73 1.32 23.51
CA GLY A 134 -4.14 2.66 23.98
C GLY A 134 -3.53 3.82 23.18
N ALA A 135 -3.14 3.59 21.94
CA ALA A 135 -2.66 4.64 21.04
C ALA A 135 -3.85 5.33 20.34
N ASP A 136 -3.64 6.56 19.89
CA ASP A 136 -4.61 7.25 19.04
C ASP A 136 -4.59 6.67 17.63
N VAL A 137 -5.58 5.82 17.34
CA VAL A 137 -5.75 5.11 16.07
C VAL A 137 -5.80 6.07 14.88
N ARG A 138 -6.40 7.26 15.05
CA ARG A 138 -6.52 8.26 13.97
C ARG A 138 -5.17 8.85 13.62
N LEU A 139 -4.37 9.19 14.63
CA LEU A 139 -3.02 9.69 14.43
C LEU A 139 -2.09 8.62 13.84
N VAL A 140 -2.18 7.38 14.32
CA VAL A 140 -1.42 6.25 13.76
C VAL A 140 -1.77 6.06 12.28
N ALA A 141 -3.06 6.02 11.94
CA ALA A 141 -3.50 5.91 10.54
C ALA A 141 -2.99 7.07 9.70
N PHE A 142 -3.11 8.31 10.18
CA PHE A 142 -2.61 9.49 9.48
C PHE A 142 -1.10 9.41 9.21
N MET A 143 -0.30 9.03 10.21
CA MET A 143 1.16 8.88 10.05
C MET A 143 1.51 7.80 9.03
N GLN A 144 0.86 6.64 9.11
CA GLN A 144 1.08 5.53 8.20
C GLN A 144 0.76 5.90 6.73
N TYR A 145 -0.40 6.52 6.48
CA TYR A 145 -0.79 6.90 5.12
C TYR A 145 0.01 8.07 4.59
N THR A 146 0.32 9.07 5.41
CA THR A 146 1.19 10.20 5.02
C THR A 146 2.56 9.69 4.61
N ARG A 147 3.14 8.72 5.35
CA ARG A 147 4.39 8.08 4.96
C ARG A 147 4.32 7.46 3.57
N VAL A 148 3.23 6.72 3.27
CA VAL A 148 3.06 6.11 1.94
C VAL A 148 3.04 7.17 0.85
N VAL A 149 2.30 8.27 1.05
CA VAL A 149 2.27 9.39 0.10
C VAL A 149 3.66 9.98 -0.11
N VAL A 150 4.35 10.32 0.97
CA VAL A 150 5.67 10.95 0.91
C VAL A 150 6.69 10.04 0.23
N VAL A 151 6.74 8.76 0.62
CA VAL A 151 7.66 7.79 0.01
C VAL A 151 7.38 7.63 -1.47
N THR A 152 6.11 7.55 -1.87
CA THR A 152 5.74 7.41 -3.28
C THR A 152 6.13 8.65 -4.09
N LEU A 153 5.90 9.85 -3.54
CA LEU A 153 6.31 11.10 -4.19
C LEU A 153 7.84 11.22 -4.31
N VAL A 154 8.57 10.91 -3.25
CA VAL A 154 10.04 10.92 -3.28
C VAL A 154 10.57 9.90 -4.28
N ALA A 155 10.05 8.67 -4.27
CA ALA A 155 10.42 7.65 -5.24
C ALA A 155 10.13 8.12 -6.68
N ALA A 156 8.99 8.79 -6.90
CA ALA A 156 8.64 9.39 -8.17
C ALA A 156 9.67 10.43 -8.64
N LEU A 157 10.03 11.34 -7.75
CA LEU A 157 11.00 12.40 -8.05
C LEU A 157 12.39 11.82 -8.32
N VAL A 158 12.84 10.87 -7.51
CA VAL A 158 14.12 10.20 -7.70
C VAL A 158 14.17 9.45 -9.02
N THR A 159 13.12 8.68 -9.33
CA THR A 159 13.04 7.96 -10.62
C THR A 159 13.11 8.93 -11.79
N ARG A 160 12.37 10.03 -11.73
CA ARG A 160 12.38 11.06 -12.79
C ARG A 160 13.73 11.75 -12.91
N ALA A 161 14.44 11.98 -11.79
CA ALA A 161 15.75 12.63 -11.78
C ALA A 161 16.88 11.71 -12.28
N VAL A 162 16.80 10.41 -11.97
CA VAL A 162 17.86 9.44 -12.28
C VAL A 162 17.65 8.78 -13.65
N VAL A 163 16.42 8.36 -13.93
CA VAL A 163 16.07 7.63 -15.16
C VAL A 163 15.66 8.57 -16.30
N GLY A 164 15.30 9.81 -15.99
CA GLY A 164 14.74 10.75 -16.95
C GLY A 164 13.25 10.56 -17.21
N PRO A 165 12.69 11.23 -18.22
CA PRO A 165 11.29 11.03 -18.61
C PRO A 165 11.10 9.57 -18.99
N LEU A 166 10.10 8.92 -18.40
CA LEU A 166 9.75 7.55 -18.77
C LEU A 166 9.47 7.52 -20.28
N PRO A 167 10.02 6.57 -21.03
CA PRO A 167 9.75 6.43 -22.46
C PRO A 167 8.23 6.36 -22.68
N ASP A 168 7.73 6.98 -23.76
CA ASP A 168 6.31 6.93 -24.12
C ASP A 168 5.78 5.50 -24.32
N SER A 169 6.67 4.53 -24.47
CA SER A 169 6.37 3.10 -24.49
C SER A 169 5.77 2.58 -23.16
N ALA A 170 5.93 3.28 -22.05
CA ALA A 170 5.26 2.94 -20.80
C ALA A 170 3.73 3.21 -20.85
N SER A 171 3.30 4.08 -21.74
CA SER A 171 1.88 4.33 -22.03
C SER A 171 1.25 3.28 -22.93
N ALA A 172 2.04 2.44 -23.58
CA ALA A 172 1.59 1.39 -24.50
C ALA A 172 1.40 0.03 -23.85
N ILE A 173 1.43 -0.05 -22.51
CA ILE A 173 1.05 -1.30 -21.84
C ILE A 173 -0.44 -1.52 -22.11
N PRO A 174 -0.83 -2.54 -22.89
CA PRO A 174 -2.24 -2.80 -23.15
C PRO A 174 -2.92 -3.06 -21.81
N TRP A 175 -3.94 -2.27 -21.48
CA TRP A 175 -4.72 -2.42 -20.26
C TRP A 175 -5.34 -3.81 -20.12
N TRP A 176 -5.43 -4.53 -21.23
CA TRP A 176 -5.93 -5.90 -21.33
C TRP A 176 -4.99 -6.75 -22.18
N PRO A 177 -3.83 -7.16 -21.64
CA PRO A 177 -2.95 -8.08 -22.35
C PRO A 177 -3.70 -9.41 -22.56
N PRO A 178 -3.51 -10.09 -23.71
CA PRO A 178 -4.05 -11.43 -23.92
C PRO A 178 -3.38 -12.38 -22.90
N THR A 179 -4.04 -12.55 -21.76
CA THR A 179 -3.57 -13.46 -20.72
C THR A 179 -3.94 -14.88 -21.09
N ALA A 180 -2.99 -15.80 -21.07
CA ALA A 180 -3.27 -17.20 -21.26
C ALA A 180 -4.31 -17.66 -20.20
N PRO A 181 -5.37 -18.36 -20.59
CA PRO A 181 -6.41 -18.79 -19.63
C PRO A 181 -5.85 -19.62 -18.47
N GLN A 182 -4.72 -20.28 -18.68
CA GLN A 182 -3.99 -21.00 -17.64
C GLN A 182 -3.43 -20.08 -16.54
N ALA A 183 -2.92 -18.90 -16.91
CA ALA A 183 -2.40 -17.93 -15.95
C ALA A 183 -3.54 -17.35 -15.08
N LEU A 184 -4.69 -17.05 -15.69
CA LEU A 184 -5.88 -16.61 -14.95
C LEU A 184 -6.41 -17.68 -14.01
N ALA A 185 -6.47 -18.94 -14.46
CA ALA A 185 -6.89 -20.06 -13.62
C ALA A 185 -5.94 -20.28 -12.43
N LEU A 186 -4.62 -20.18 -12.65
CA LEU A 186 -3.62 -20.30 -11.59
C LEU A 186 -3.73 -19.16 -10.57
N THR A 187 -3.88 -17.93 -11.03
CA THR A 187 -4.07 -16.76 -10.16
C THR A 187 -5.35 -16.91 -9.33
N ALA A 188 -6.45 -17.31 -9.96
CA ALA A 188 -7.69 -17.56 -9.25
C ALA A 188 -7.55 -18.68 -8.22
N ALA A 189 -6.89 -19.79 -8.56
CA ALA A 189 -6.64 -20.89 -7.64
C ALA A 189 -5.77 -20.49 -6.45
N LEU A 190 -4.74 -19.69 -6.66
CA LEU A 190 -3.87 -19.16 -5.59
C LEU A 190 -4.62 -18.20 -4.66
N VAL A 191 -5.45 -17.31 -5.22
CA VAL A 191 -6.25 -16.37 -4.42
C VAL A 191 -7.30 -17.11 -3.60
N LEU A 192 -8.00 -18.08 -4.21
CA LEU A 192 -8.99 -18.92 -3.53
C LEU A 192 -8.34 -19.79 -2.45
N GLY A 193 -7.24 -20.46 -2.77
CA GLY A 193 -6.49 -21.29 -1.83
C GLY A 193 -5.93 -20.49 -0.65
N GLY A 194 -5.35 -19.33 -0.91
CA GLY A 194 -4.86 -18.42 0.12
C GLY A 194 -5.97 -17.90 1.03
N HIS A 195 -7.12 -17.53 0.44
CA HIS A 195 -8.29 -17.10 1.22
C HIS A 195 -8.87 -18.24 2.10
N ALA A 196 -8.99 -19.44 1.55
CA ALA A 196 -9.46 -20.59 2.30
C ALA A 196 -8.50 -20.98 3.42
N LEU A 197 -7.19 -20.91 3.18
CA LEU A 197 -6.17 -21.16 4.20
C LEU A 197 -6.23 -20.11 5.32
N ALA A 198 -6.36 -18.83 4.97
CA ALA A 198 -6.50 -17.75 5.93
C ALA A 198 -7.75 -17.91 6.81
N GLN A 199 -8.87 -18.37 6.23
CA GLN A 199 -10.10 -18.67 6.99
C GLN A 199 -9.95 -19.87 7.95
N ARG A 200 -9.09 -20.84 7.62
CA ARG A 200 -8.85 -21.99 8.50
C ARG A 200 -7.89 -21.70 9.65
N LEU A 201 -7.03 -20.68 9.48
CA LEU A 201 -6.02 -20.31 10.48
C LEU A 201 -6.52 -19.20 11.45
N ASN A 202 -7.68 -18.62 11.20
CA ASN A 202 -8.31 -17.58 12.02
C ASN A 202 -9.56 -18.13 12.72
#